data_f227c38bfbb0d21ad7a288bc12673052
#
_entry.id   f227c38bfbb0d21ad7a288bc12673052
#
_cell.length_a   1.000
_cell.length_b   1.000
_cell.length_c   1.000
_cell.angle_alpha   90.00
_cell.angle_beta   90.00
_cell.angle_gamma   90.00
#
_symmetry.space_group_name_H-M   'P 1'
#
loop_
_entity.id
_entity.type
_entity.pdbx_description
1 polymer ?
#
loop_
_entity_poly.entity_id
_entity_poly.type
_entity_poly.pdbx_seq_one_letter_code
_entity_poly.pdbx_strand_id
1 'polypeptide(L)'
;ELGPFEAWDALGFAEVVQRMKKDGIALPASIDKMLASGAKGFYDGDKVYDLTKGAYVAREIDPRNASVVELRKGPKAVLENDGAAAWDLGDGVLGLTFKTKANSLDPDAIKMLGDAAAEAEKNFRALVIANQGEHFCVGANLFLVVMAAGAKQWDQIGSMVKGYQDATQRLKYATVPVVAAPYGMTLGGGLELCFACDTVQAAAETYSGLVEVGVGLIPGGAGTLNMLWRNLEGIPDGASINTLEIVTQTFKNIALAKIATSADEAKAFGYFRRTDGVSFDKARLVTEAKARAIGLAESGYHPPTPRSYVLPGESGIATLSMMVDTLVAGGYASEHDALIARKLAVVLSGGKGGNAKPVTEQEILDLEREAFLSLCGEAKSQERMQYMLMNNKPLRN
;
A
#
# COMPACT_ATOMS: atom_id res chain seq x y z
N GLU A 1 13.52 -12.12 4.91
CA GLU A 1 13.86 -13.48 5.40
C GLU A 1 15.28 -13.82 4.97
N LEU A 2 16.00 -14.61 5.79
CA LEU A 2 17.37 -15.04 5.49
C LEU A 2 17.32 -16.32 4.65
N GLY A 3 18.16 -16.39 3.63
CA GLY A 3 18.44 -17.64 2.94
C GLY A 3 19.22 -18.64 3.86
N PRO A 4 19.30 -19.93 3.52
CA PRO A 4 19.95 -20.92 4.36
C PRO A 4 21.40 -20.57 4.75
N PHE A 5 22.18 -20.05 3.82
CA PHE A 5 23.58 -19.66 4.07
C PHE A 5 23.69 -18.37 4.87
N GLU A 6 22.80 -17.41 4.65
CA GLU A 6 22.71 -16.18 5.43
C GLU A 6 22.29 -16.50 6.89
N ALA A 7 21.42 -17.49 7.08
CA ALA A 7 21.05 -17.97 8.41
C ALA A 7 22.25 -18.61 9.14
N TRP A 8 23.08 -19.38 8.45
CA TRP A 8 24.31 -19.92 9.04
C TRP A 8 25.28 -18.82 9.47
N ASP A 9 25.43 -17.79 8.62
CA ASP A 9 26.32 -16.65 8.92
C ASP A 9 25.78 -15.84 10.12
N ALA A 10 24.47 -15.60 10.17
CA ALA A 10 23.83 -14.90 11.28
C ALA A 10 23.91 -15.64 12.62
N LEU A 11 23.90 -16.97 12.60
CA LEU A 11 24.05 -17.83 13.79
C LEU A 11 25.52 -18.08 14.17
N GLY A 12 26.46 -17.64 13.32
CA GLY A 12 27.88 -17.94 13.46
C GLY A 12 28.27 -19.24 12.71
N PHE A 13 28.84 -19.09 11.51
CA PHE A 13 29.17 -20.19 10.62
C PHE A 13 29.93 -21.32 11.31
N ALA A 14 31.01 -21.00 12.05
CA ALA A 14 31.82 -21.99 12.75
C ALA A 14 31.04 -22.74 13.86
N GLU A 15 30.18 -22.02 14.58
CA GLU A 15 29.35 -22.58 15.65
C GLU A 15 28.30 -23.54 15.09
N VAL A 16 27.66 -23.16 13.99
CA VAL A 16 26.69 -24.00 13.28
C VAL A 16 27.36 -25.30 12.80
N VAL A 17 28.53 -25.22 12.16
CA VAL A 17 29.29 -26.38 11.69
C VAL A 17 29.65 -27.32 12.84
N GLN A 18 30.13 -26.76 13.96
CA GLN A 18 30.47 -27.56 15.16
C GLN A 18 29.23 -28.25 15.75
N ARG A 19 28.11 -27.53 15.81
CA ARG A 19 26.86 -28.08 16.33
C ARG A 19 26.35 -29.23 15.47
N MET A 20 26.32 -29.04 14.15
CA MET A 20 25.88 -30.07 13.20
C MET A 20 26.76 -31.37 13.31
N LYS A 21 28.08 -31.19 13.43
CA LYS A 21 28.98 -32.34 13.66
C LYS A 21 28.68 -33.06 14.97
N LYS A 22 28.43 -32.30 16.04
CA LYS A 22 28.08 -32.88 17.35
C LYS A 22 26.75 -33.65 17.28
N ASP A 23 25.82 -33.16 16.50
CA ASP A 23 24.49 -33.76 16.31
C ASP A 23 24.52 -34.92 15.26
N GLY A 24 25.71 -35.28 14.75
CA GLY A 24 25.92 -36.43 13.82
C GLY A 24 25.50 -36.13 12.39
N ILE A 25 25.31 -34.85 12.03
CA ILE A 25 24.91 -34.43 10.68
C ILE A 25 26.15 -34.44 9.78
N ALA A 26 26.08 -35.20 8.68
CA ALA A 26 27.17 -35.26 7.70
C ALA A 26 27.21 -33.94 6.91
N LEU A 27 28.36 -33.31 6.87
CA LEU A 27 28.60 -32.10 6.09
C LEU A 27 29.48 -32.39 4.88
N PRO A 28 29.31 -31.66 3.74
CA PRO A 28 30.21 -31.73 2.61
C PRO A 28 31.66 -31.38 3.01
N ALA A 29 32.64 -32.05 2.43
CA ALA A 29 34.07 -31.77 2.68
C ALA A 29 34.49 -30.33 2.37
N SER A 30 33.76 -29.64 1.48
CA SER A 30 33.96 -28.23 1.18
C SER A 30 33.71 -27.30 2.38
N ILE A 31 32.77 -27.66 3.27
CA ILE A 31 32.51 -26.92 4.51
C ILE A 31 33.69 -27.05 5.49
N ASP A 32 34.27 -28.23 5.59
CA ASP A 32 35.48 -28.44 6.41
C ASP A 32 36.68 -27.64 5.90
N LYS A 33 36.85 -27.58 4.57
CA LYS A 33 37.88 -26.75 3.93
C LYS A 33 37.65 -25.27 4.18
N MET A 34 36.39 -24.83 4.05
CA MET A 34 36.00 -23.46 4.33
C MET A 34 36.28 -23.06 5.77
N LEU A 35 35.92 -23.92 6.74
CA LEU A 35 36.23 -23.71 8.17
C LEU A 35 37.74 -23.65 8.41
N ALA A 36 38.51 -24.54 7.81
CA ALA A 36 39.98 -24.58 7.92
C ALA A 36 40.67 -23.37 7.28
N SER A 37 40.07 -22.71 6.28
CA SER A 37 40.59 -21.49 5.68
C SER A 37 40.44 -20.24 6.56
N GLY A 38 39.75 -20.35 7.69
CA GLY A 38 39.45 -19.21 8.57
C GLY A 38 38.31 -18.32 8.07
N ALA A 39 37.54 -18.78 7.10
CA ALA A 39 36.35 -18.04 6.61
C ALA A 39 35.31 -17.90 7.73
N LYS A 40 34.80 -16.70 7.93
CA LYS A 40 33.83 -16.37 8.99
C LYS A 40 32.37 -16.68 8.62
N GLY A 41 32.09 -16.85 7.32
CA GLY A 41 30.77 -17.10 6.79
C GLY A 41 30.79 -17.28 5.28
N PHE A 42 29.65 -17.60 4.70
CA PHE A 42 29.49 -17.71 3.25
C PHE A 42 29.58 -16.35 2.55
N TYR A 43 29.21 -15.27 3.26
CA TYR A 43 29.22 -13.91 2.74
C TYR A 43 30.16 -13.03 3.55
N ASP A 44 30.85 -12.10 2.86
CA ASP A 44 31.71 -11.09 3.45
C ASP A 44 31.56 -9.79 2.61
N GLY A 45 30.65 -8.93 3.04
CA GLY A 45 30.26 -7.73 2.31
C GLY A 45 29.69 -8.06 0.92
N ASP A 46 30.36 -7.62 -0.13
CA ASP A 46 30.03 -7.84 -1.54
C ASP A 46 30.60 -9.15 -2.11
N LYS A 47 31.19 -10.01 -1.24
CA LYS A 47 31.83 -11.26 -1.67
C LYS A 47 31.05 -12.48 -1.17
N VAL A 48 31.17 -13.57 -1.92
CA VAL A 48 30.66 -14.90 -1.55
C VAL A 48 31.83 -15.89 -1.54
N TYR A 49 31.83 -16.80 -0.58
CA TYR A 49 32.84 -17.85 -0.53
C TYR A 49 32.55 -18.92 -1.58
N ASP A 50 33.38 -18.99 -2.61
CA ASP A 50 33.31 -20.02 -3.64
C ASP A 50 33.88 -21.34 -3.09
N LEU A 51 33.02 -22.29 -2.80
CA LEU A 51 33.39 -23.60 -2.25
C LEU A 51 34.28 -24.42 -3.17
N THR A 52 34.26 -24.11 -4.47
CA THR A 52 35.11 -24.80 -5.48
C THR A 52 36.50 -24.21 -5.50
N LYS A 53 36.60 -22.88 -5.47
CA LYS A 53 37.89 -22.15 -5.48
C LYS A 53 38.54 -22.09 -4.11
N GLY A 54 37.75 -22.29 -3.03
CA GLY A 54 38.24 -22.20 -1.65
C GLY A 54 38.60 -20.77 -1.23
N ALA A 55 37.96 -19.75 -1.79
CA ALA A 55 38.26 -18.34 -1.56
C ALA A 55 37.04 -17.46 -1.77
N TYR A 56 37.05 -16.26 -1.18
CA TYR A 56 36.04 -15.25 -1.44
C TYR A 56 36.21 -14.68 -2.87
N VAL A 57 35.11 -14.68 -3.61
CA VAL A 57 34.99 -14.05 -4.94
C VAL A 57 33.96 -12.94 -4.91
N ALA A 58 34.02 -11.99 -5.83
CA ALA A 58 32.96 -10.99 -5.96
C ALA A 58 31.61 -11.68 -6.22
N ARG A 59 30.57 -11.27 -5.52
CA ARG A 59 29.20 -11.78 -5.72
C ARG A 59 28.70 -11.28 -7.07
N GLU A 60 28.34 -12.19 -7.97
CA GLU A 60 27.60 -11.82 -9.17
C GLU A 60 26.18 -11.46 -8.76
N ILE A 61 25.88 -10.15 -8.79
CA ILE A 61 24.53 -9.66 -8.55
C ILE A 61 23.79 -9.65 -9.89
N ASP A 62 22.66 -10.33 -9.96
CA ASP A 62 21.78 -10.26 -11.12
C ASP A 62 21.39 -8.79 -11.34
N PRO A 63 21.69 -8.17 -12.51
CA PRO A 63 21.35 -6.76 -12.74
C PRO A 63 19.85 -6.46 -12.66
N ARG A 64 19.02 -7.50 -12.64
CA ARG A 64 17.58 -7.38 -12.37
C ARG A 64 17.28 -7.15 -10.88
N ASN A 65 18.21 -7.46 -9.96
CA ASN A 65 18.11 -7.24 -8.53
C ASN A 65 18.62 -5.85 -8.18
N ALA A 66 17.91 -4.81 -8.61
CA ALA A 66 18.31 -3.44 -8.41
C ALA A 66 17.22 -2.64 -7.69
N SER A 67 17.62 -1.96 -6.60
CA SER A 67 16.81 -0.98 -5.89
C SER A 67 16.77 0.37 -6.66
N VAL A 68 15.95 1.30 -6.16
CA VAL A 68 15.94 2.67 -6.69
C VAL A 68 17.33 3.33 -6.63
N VAL A 69 18.10 3.06 -5.57
CA VAL A 69 19.46 3.65 -5.42
C VAL A 69 20.41 3.18 -6.51
N GLU A 70 20.31 1.93 -6.92
CA GLU A 70 21.14 1.35 -7.95
C GLU A 70 20.70 1.73 -9.36
N LEU A 71 19.38 1.91 -9.57
CA LEU A 71 18.83 2.28 -10.88
C LEU A 71 18.95 3.77 -11.20
N ARG A 72 19.02 4.65 -10.20
CA ARG A 72 19.01 6.10 -10.40
C ARG A 72 20.18 6.58 -11.28
N LYS A 73 19.88 7.50 -12.19
CA LYS A 73 20.88 8.14 -13.05
C LYS A 73 21.50 9.35 -12.33
N GLY A 74 22.57 9.12 -11.60
CA GLY A 74 23.31 10.15 -10.87
C GLY A 74 22.85 10.37 -9.42
N PRO A 75 23.59 11.18 -8.67
CA PRO A 75 23.41 11.36 -7.23
C PRO A 75 22.32 12.38 -6.87
N LYS A 76 21.87 13.22 -7.81
CA LYS A 76 20.93 14.31 -7.57
C LYS A 76 19.52 13.87 -7.95
N ALA A 77 18.56 14.12 -7.05
CA ALA A 77 17.15 13.92 -7.32
C ALA A 77 16.63 14.90 -8.39
N VAL A 78 15.65 14.49 -9.18
CA VAL A 78 14.91 15.33 -10.12
C VAL A 78 14.02 16.30 -9.36
N LEU A 79 13.32 15.77 -8.35
CA LEU A 79 12.54 16.54 -7.39
C LEU A 79 12.87 16.06 -5.98
N GLU A 80 12.86 16.97 -5.00
CA GLU A 80 13.12 16.63 -3.61
C GLU A 80 12.44 17.64 -2.68
N ASN A 81 11.82 17.12 -1.60
CA ASN A 81 11.40 17.88 -0.43
C ASN A 81 11.70 17.07 0.84
N ASP A 82 11.21 17.49 2.00
CA ASP A 82 11.49 16.80 3.27
C ASP A 82 10.82 15.43 3.35
N GLY A 83 9.66 15.24 2.73
CA GLY A 83 8.88 13.99 2.77
C GLY A 83 9.22 12.97 1.69
N ALA A 84 9.76 13.38 0.53
CA ALA A 84 9.97 12.49 -0.61
C ALA A 84 11.03 12.98 -1.59
N ALA A 85 11.49 12.08 -2.48
CA ALA A 85 12.39 12.39 -3.58
C ALA A 85 12.02 11.60 -4.85
N ALA A 86 12.16 12.24 -6.01
CA ALA A 86 11.96 11.60 -7.31
C ALA A 86 13.29 11.52 -8.08
N TRP A 87 13.54 10.39 -8.71
CA TRP A 87 14.80 10.02 -9.34
C TRP A 87 14.58 9.57 -10.78
N ASP A 88 15.47 9.98 -11.69
CA ASP A 88 15.52 9.35 -13.01
C ASP A 88 16.07 7.93 -12.87
N LEU A 89 15.23 6.92 -13.16
CA LEU A 89 15.60 5.50 -13.15
C LEU A 89 16.14 5.02 -14.50
N GLY A 90 16.30 5.90 -15.48
CA GLY A 90 16.63 5.57 -16.86
C GLY A 90 15.43 5.06 -17.66
N ASP A 91 15.63 4.92 -18.96
CA ASP A 91 14.62 4.49 -19.94
C ASP A 91 13.34 5.35 -19.93
N GLY A 92 13.45 6.63 -19.52
CA GLY A 92 12.33 7.56 -19.43
C GLY A 92 11.37 7.27 -18.26
N VAL A 93 11.82 6.60 -17.21
CA VAL A 93 11.01 6.29 -16.02
C VAL A 93 11.43 7.16 -14.84
N LEU A 94 10.50 7.90 -14.27
CA LEU A 94 10.68 8.61 -13.00
C LEU A 94 10.33 7.66 -11.84
N GLY A 95 11.21 7.57 -10.83
CA GLY A 95 10.97 6.78 -9.63
C GLY A 95 10.72 7.68 -8.43
N LEU A 96 9.63 7.50 -7.71
CA LEU A 96 9.29 8.24 -6.49
C LEU A 96 9.55 7.38 -5.26
N THR A 97 10.23 7.97 -4.25
CA THR A 97 10.50 7.35 -2.95
C THR A 97 10.13 8.29 -1.82
N PHE A 98 9.57 7.75 -0.73
CA PHE A 98 9.33 8.51 0.49
C PHE A 98 10.55 8.48 1.41
N LYS A 99 10.70 9.54 2.24
CA LYS A 99 11.80 9.73 3.19
C LYS A 99 11.32 9.68 4.64
N THR A 100 10.02 9.62 4.83
CA THR A 100 9.37 9.62 6.14
C THR A 100 9.55 8.30 6.87
N LYS A 101 9.38 8.31 8.19
CA LYS A 101 9.43 7.08 9.00
C LYS A 101 8.35 6.08 8.53
N ALA A 102 8.76 4.83 8.27
CA ALA A 102 7.91 3.75 7.74
C ALA A 102 7.16 4.16 6.46
N ASN A 103 7.72 5.12 5.71
CA ASN A 103 7.14 5.66 4.48
C ASN A 103 5.71 6.20 4.66
N SER A 104 5.41 6.77 5.85
CA SER A 104 4.10 7.36 6.15
C SER A 104 3.87 8.62 5.31
N LEU A 105 2.60 8.87 5.01
CA LEU A 105 2.19 10.04 4.23
C LEU A 105 2.04 11.25 5.16
N ASP A 106 2.92 12.23 4.97
CA ASP A 106 2.83 13.57 5.53
C ASP A 106 2.49 14.59 4.43
N PRO A 107 2.29 15.86 4.73
CA PRO A 107 1.95 16.87 3.74
C PRO A 107 2.98 16.99 2.60
N ASP A 108 4.28 16.83 2.89
CA ASP A 108 5.33 16.92 1.89
C ASP A 108 5.36 15.71 0.97
N ALA A 109 5.17 14.49 1.50
CA ALA A 109 5.02 13.28 0.72
C ALA A 109 3.77 13.35 -0.17
N ILE A 110 2.63 13.82 0.36
CA ILE A 110 1.37 14.00 -0.40
C ILE A 110 1.56 15.02 -1.53
N LYS A 111 2.19 16.16 -1.24
CA LYS A 111 2.49 17.17 -2.27
C LYS A 111 3.37 16.59 -3.38
N MET A 112 4.38 15.80 -3.01
CA MET A 112 5.30 15.20 -3.98
C MET A 112 4.62 14.21 -4.92
N LEU A 113 3.51 13.56 -4.54
CA LEU A 113 2.74 12.70 -5.45
C LEU A 113 2.25 13.49 -6.68
N GLY A 114 1.67 14.68 -6.44
CA GLY A 114 1.21 15.55 -7.51
C GLY A 114 2.35 16.14 -8.34
N ASP A 115 3.42 16.60 -7.68
CA ASP A 115 4.59 17.18 -8.33
C ASP A 115 5.31 16.13 -9.21
N ALA A 116 5.45 14.88 -8.74
CA ALA A 116 6.05 13.79 -9.48
C ALA A 116 5.19 13.37 -10.69
N ALA A 117 3.87 13.37 -10.55
CA ALA A 117 2.98 13.13 -11.70
C ALA A 117 3.17 14.21 -12.78
N ALA A 118 3.18 15.50 -12.39
CA ALA A 118 3.37 16.60 -13.30
C ALA A 118 4.75 16.57 -13.99
N GLU A 119 5.80 16.22 -13.24
CA GLU A 119 7.15 16.07 -13.78
C GLU A 119 7.25 14.88 -14.74
N ALA A 120 6.61 13.75 -14.39
CA ALA A 120 6.58 12.56 -15.23
C ALA A 120 5.90 12.84 -16.57
N GLU A 121 4.78 13.53 -16.58
CA GLU A 121 4.07 13.93 -17.82
C GLU A 121 4.88 14.86 -18.72
N LYS A 122 5.75 15.68 -18.13
CA LYS A 122 6.52 16.67 -18.87
C LYS A 122 7.80 16.10 -19.45
N ASN A 123 8.52 15.28 -18.71
CA ASN A 123 9.90 14.93 -19.00
C ASN A 123 10.17 13.41 -19.03
N PHE A 124 9.19 12.59 -18.66
CA PHE A 124 9.31 11.14 -18.61
C PHE A 124 8.13 10.48 -19.34
N ARG A 125 8.17 9.17 -19.49
CA ARG A 125 7.11 8.37 -20.12
C ARG A 125 6.33 7.49 -19.14
N ALA A 126 6.80 7.40 -17.89
CA ALA A 126 6.14 6.64 -16.83
C ALA A 126 6.62 7.09 -15.45
N LEU A 127 5.78 6.82 -14.43
CA LEU A 127 6.08 7.00 -13.02
C LEU A 127 6.02 5.66 -12.28
N VAL A 128 7.04 5.37 -11.47
CA VAL A 128 7.06 4.21 -10.58
C VAL A 128 7.18 4.69 -9.14
N ILE A 129 6.26 4.26 -8.26
CA ILE A 129 6.33 4.54 -6.83
C ILE A 129 6.94 3.32 -6.15
N ALA A 130 8.20 3.45 -5.69
CA ALA A 130 9.01 2.35 -5.19
C ALA A 130 9.80 2.78 -3.96
N ASN A 131 9.20 2.60 -2.81
CA ASN A 131 9.79 2.97 -1.54
C ASN A 131 10.93 2.03 -1.14
N GLN A 132 11.66 2.42 -0.11
CA GLN A 132 12.75 1.64 0.49
C GLN A 132 12.46 1.37 1.97
N GLY A 133 13.21 0.44 2.55
CA GLY A 133 13.07 0.04 3.95
C GLY A 133 12.22 -1.21 4.13
N GLU A 134 11.61 -1.36 5.29
CA GLU A 134 10.89 -2.57 5.69
C GLU A 134 9.48 -2.65 5.06
N HIS A 135 8.81 -1.52 4.92
CA HIS A 135 7.42 -1.41 4.48
C HIS A 135 7.27 -0.46 3.30
N PHE A 136 6.29 -0.72 2.44
CA PHE A 136 5.97 0.18 1.34
C PHE A 136 5.40 1.50 1.84
N CYS A 137 4.32 1.44 2.63
CA CYS A 137 3.72 2.61 3.26
C CYS A 137 2.69 2.17 4.30
N VAL A 138 2.81 2.68 5.53
CA VAL A 138 1.89 2.34 6.63
C VAL A 138 0.69 3.29 6.76
N GLY A 139 0.49 4.16 5.76
CA GLY A 139 -0.63 5.11 5.70
C GLY A 139 -0.28 6.51 6.17
N ALA A 140 -1.32 7.29 6.48
CA ALA A 140 -1.18 8.69 6.89
C ALA A 140 -0.45 8.85 8.23
N ASN A 141 0.21 9.98 8.42
CA ASN A 141 0.80 10.36 9.71
C ASN A 141 -0.30 10.66 10.72
N LEU A 142 -0.70 9.63 11.48
CA LEU A 142 -1.80 9.69 12.46
C LEU A 142 -1.54 10.73 13.56
N PHE A 143 -0.29 11.01 13.90
CA PHE A 143 0.07 12.03 14.89
C PHE A 143 -0.44 13.41 14.50
N LEU A 144 -0.33 13.78 13.23
CA LEU A 144 -0.82 15.08 12.74
C LEU A 144 -2.34 15.19 12.84
N VAL A 145 -3.07 14.10 12.55
CA VAL A 145 -4.53 14.05 12.70
C VAL A 145 -4.93 14.20 14.15
N VAL A 146 -4.27 13.50 15.09
CA VAL A 146 -4.53 13.57 16.52
C VAL A 146 -4.29 14.99 17.06
N MET A 147 -3.19 15.61 16.68
CA MET A 147 -2.85 16.99 17.12
C MET A 147 -3.88 17.99 16.62
N ALA A 148 -4.24 17.92 15.34
CA ALA A 148 -5.23 18.83 14.76
C ALA A 148 -6.64 18.62 15.35
N ALA A 149 -7.06 17.35 15.59
CA ALA A 149 -8.34 17.04 16.23
C ALA A 149 -8.38 17.52 17.67
N GLY A 150 -7.31 17.32 18.45
CA GLY A 150 -7.18 17.84 19.82
C GLY A 150 -7.24 19.36 19.90
N ALA A 151 -6.68 20.05 18.90
CA ALA A 151 -6.76 21.49 18.75
C ALA A 151 -8.06 21.99 18.08
N LYS A 152 -8.98 21.08 17.70
CA LYS A 152 -10.24 21.38 16.99
C LYS A 152 -10.02 22.12 15.65
N GLN A 153 -8.92 21.83 14.97
CA GLN A 153 -8.55 22.45 13.69
C GLN A 153 -9.20 21.68 12.52
N TRP A 154 -10.54 21.68 12.47
CA TRP A 154 -11.30 20.86 11.51
C TRP A 154 -11.02 21.21 10.05
N ASP A 155 -10.86 22.51 9.75
CA ASP A 155 -10.52 22.98 8.39
C ASP A 155 -9.14 22.48 7.94
N GLN A 156 -8.19 22.38 8.88
CA GLN A 156 -6.87 21.82 8.59
C GLN A 156 -6.95 20.32 8.26
N ILE A 157 -7.71 19.55 9.06
CA ILE A 157 -7.92 18.11 8.77
C ILE A 157 -8.63 17.96 7.42
N GLY A 158 -9.67 18.75 7.15
CA GLY A 158 -10.39 18.76 5.89
C GLY A 158 -9.49 19.05 4.70
N SER A 159 -8.59 20.02 4.84
CA SER A 159 -7.60 20.37 3.82
C SER A 159 -6.56 19.26 3.59
N MET A 160 -6.11 18.59 4.66
CA MET A 160 -5.19 17.46 4.56
C MET A 160 -5.84 16.29 3.83
N VAL A 161 -7.06 15.92 4.18
CA VAL A 161 -7.83 14.84 3.53
C VAL A 161 -8.06 15.18 2.06
N LYS A 162 -8.54 16.40 1.79
CA LYS A 162 -8.75 16.85 0.41
C LYS A 162 -7.46 16.85 -0.41
N GLY A 163 -6.35 17.32 0.17
CA GLY A 163 -5.06 17.32 -0.49
C GLY A 163 -4.61 15.91 -0.88
N TYR A 164 -4.88 14.91 -0.02
CA TYR A 164 -4.55 13.52 -0.36
C TYR A 164 -5.53 12.94 -1.40
N GLN A 165 -6.83 13.23 -1.32
CA GLN A 165 -7.79 12.87 -2.36
C GLN A 165 -7.39 13.47 -3.72
N ASP A 166 -7.04 14.76 -3.75
CA ASP A 166 -6.60 15.44 -4.97
C ASP A 166 -5.31 14.80 -5.54
N ALA A 167 -4.34 14.44 -4.69
CA ALA A 167 -3.11 13.79 -5.11
C ALA A 167 -3.34 12.38 -5.69
N THR A 168 -4.21 11.57 -5.07
CA THR A 168 -4.57 10.25 -5.58
C THR A 168 -5.34 10.34 -6.91
N GLN A 169 -6.27 11.29 -7.04
CA GLN A 169 -6.96 11.53 -8.30
C GLN A 169 -6.00 12.07 -9.38
N ARG A 170 -5.03 12.89 -9.00
CA ARG A 170 -3.99 13.36 -9.91
C ARG A 170 -3.13 12.24 -10.49
N LEU A 171 -2.78 11.24 -9.66
CA LEU A 171 -2.08 10.03 -10.11
C LEU A 171 -2.97 9.18 -11.03
N LYS A 172 -4.23 8.96 -10.64
CA LYS A 172 -5.19 8.13 -11.39
C LYS A 172 -5.44 8.63 -12.81
N TYR A 173 -5.42 9.95 -12.99
CA TYR A 173 -5.66 10.60 -14.28
C TYR A 173 -4.40 11.17 -14.92
N ALA A 174 -3.22 10.70 -14.52
CA ALA A 174 -1.97 11.09 -15.14
C ALA A 174 -1.93 10.64 -16.62
N THR A 175 -1.36 11.50 -17.49
CA THR A 175 -1.24 11.18 -18.93
C THR A 175 -0.11 10.22 -19.25
N VAL A 176 0.64 9.79 -18.25
CA VAL A 176 1.65 8.72 -18.30
C VAL A 176 1.28 7.62 -17.32
N PRO A 177 1.62 6.35 -17.59
CA PRO A 177 1.32 5.26 -16.68
C PRO A 177 2.01 5.41 -15.33
N VAL A 178 1.27 5.10 -14.27
CA VAL A 178 1.75 5.09 -12.88
C VAL A 178 1.69 3.67 -12.33
N VAL A 179 2.82 3.16 -11.84
CA VAL A 179 2.94 1.82 -11.28
C VAL A 179 3.40 1.88 -9.83
N ALA A 180 2.68 1.25 -8.92
CA ALA A 180 3.12 1.06 -7.54
C ALA A 180 3.88 -0.28 -7.39
N ALA A 181 4.94 -0.26 -6.58
CA ALA A 181 5.74 -1.43 -6.23
C ALA A 181 5.64 -1.76 -4.72
N PRO A 182 4.45 -2.20 -4.21
CA PRO A 182 4.26 -2.45 -2.79
C PRO A 182 4.94 -3.74 -2.32
N TYR A 183 5.36 -3.71 -1.04
CA TYR A 183 5.95 -4.82 -0.30
C TYR A 183 5.79 -4.61 1.20
N GLY A 184 5.90 -5.67 1.99
CA GLY A 184 5.72 -5.60 3.43
C GLY A 184 4.36 -4.97 3.77
N MET A 185 4.29 -4.09 4.76
CA MET A 185 3.04 -3.41 5.09
C MET A 185 2.70 -2.33 4.06
N THR A 186 1.50 -2.44 3.50
CA THR A 186 0.88 -1.53 2.54
C THR A 186 -0.53 -1.25 3.06
N LEU A 187 -0.62 -0.41 4.10
CA LEU A 187 -1.82 -0.27 4.92
C LEU A 187 -2.42 1.14 4.82
N GLY A 188 -3.76 1.20 4.95
CA GLY A 188 -4.47 2.48 4.96
C GLY A 188 -4.13 3.33 3.74
N GLY A 189 -3.69 4.56 3.96
CA GLY A 189 -3.24 5.46 2.90
C GLY A 189 -2.23 4.84 1.92
N GLY A 190 -1.38 3.90 2.38
CA GLY A 190 -0.46 3.18 1.49
C GLY A 190 -1.17 2.29 0.49
N LEU A 191 -2.30 1.67 0.87
CA LEU A 191 -3.13 0.91 -0.07
C LEU A 191 -3.98 1.85 -0.93
N GLU A 192 -4.47 2.96 -0.40
CA GLU A 192 -5.17 4.01 -1.16
C GLU A 192 -4.29 4.54 -2.30
N LEU A 193 -2.99 4.72 -2.05
CA LEU A 193 -2.01 5.08 -3.07
C LEU A 193 -1.89 4.01 -4.17
N CYS A 194 -1.87 2.73 -3.81
CA CYS A 194 -1.88 1.64 -4.79
C CYS A 194 -3.15 1.63 -5.64
N PHE A 195 -4.28 2.02 -5.07
CA PHE A 195 -5.54 2.14 -5.81
C PHE A 195 -5.52 3.26 -6.86
N ALA A 196 -4.76 4.31 -6.62
CA ALA A 196 -4.61 5.43 -7.54
C ALA A 196 -3.68 5.12 -8.73
N CYS A 197 -2.95 4.01 -8.70
CA CYS A 197 -2.06 3.61 -9.79
C CYS A 197 -2.78 2.77 -10.84
N ASP A 198 -2.31 2.84 -12.09
CA ASP A 198 -2.86 2.06 -13.20
C ASP A 198 -2.73 0.56 -12.96
N THR A 199 -1.60 0.16 -12.39
CA THR A 199 -1.32 -1.22 -12.02
C THR A 199 -0.35 -1.29 -10.84
N VAL A 200 -0.33 -2.45 -10.23
CA VAL A 200 0.57 -2.78 -9.13
C VAL A 200 1.51 -3.90 -9.59
N GLN A 201 2.79 -3.78 -9.23
CA GLN A 201 3.73 -4.88 -9.20
C GLN A 201 4.06 -5.13 -7.72
N ALA A 202 3.45 -6.14 -7.10
CA ALA A 202 3.57 -6.38 -5.67
C ALA A 202 4.59 -7.46 -5.34
N ALA A 203 5.34 -7.32 -4.25
CA ALA A 203 6.04 -8.48 -3.70
C ALA A 203 5.03 -9.54 -3.25
N ALA A 204 5.35 -10.84 -3.41
CA ALA A 204 4.45 -11.93 -3.05
C ALA A 204 3.96 -11.84 -1.60
N GLU A 205 4.84 -11.43 -0.68
CA GLU A 205 4.58 -11.27 0.75
C GLU A 205 4.18 -9.83 1.11
N THR A 206 3.19 -9.28 0.41
CA THR A 206 2.66 -7.95 0.70
C THR A 206 1.45 -8.05 1.62
N TYR A 207 1.49 -7.36 2.76
CA TYR A 207 0.38 -7.22 3.70
C TYR A 207 -0.40 -5.96 3.34
N SER A 208 -1.62 -6.09 2.87
CA SER A 208 -2.41 -4.94 2.40
C SER A 208 -3.82 -4.92 2.97
N GLY A 209 -4.29 -3.74 3.37
CA GLY A 209 -5.62 -3.55 3.92
C GLY A 209 -5.95 -2.09 4.19
N LEU A 210 -7.25 -1.77 4.15
CA LEU A 210 -7.80 -0.51 4.65
C LEU A 210 -8.11 -0.70 6.13
N VAL A 211 -7.26 -0.15 7.00
CA VAL A 211 -7.25 -0.45 8.45
C VAL A 211 -7.75 0.70 9.32
N GLU A 212 -8.29 1.74 8.71
CA GLU A 212 -8.70 2.99 9.36
C GLU A 212 -9.73 2.78 10.47
N VAL A 213 -10.61 1.78 10.35
CA VAL A 213 -11.60 1.43 11.37
C VAL A 213 -10.93 1.05 12.70
N GLY A 214 -9.76 0.44 12.64
CA GLY A 214 -8.95 0.11 13.82
C GLY A 214 -8.49 1.32 14.63
N VAL A 215 -8.45 2.50 14.01
CA VAL A 215 -8.14 3.79 14.66
C VAL A 215 -9.35 4.70 14.77
N GLY A 216 -10.56 4.19 14.56
CA GLY A 216 -11.80 4.93 14.74
C GLY A 216 -12.24 5.77 13.55
N LEU A 217 -11.67 5.55 12.36
CA LEU A 217 -11.91 6.32 11.15
C LEU A 217 -12.39 5.42 10.00
N ILE A 218 -12.71 6.01 8.87
CA ILE A 218 -12.82 5.34 7.57
C ILE A 218 -11.68 5.81 6.66
N PRO A 219 -11.41 5.15 5.50
CA PRO A 219 -10.47 5.67 4.52
C PRO A 219 -10.75 7.12 4.15
N GLY A 220 -9.73 7.92 3.93
CA GLY A 220 -9.86 9.36 3.65
C GLY A 220 -9.10 9.85 2.41
N GLY A 221 -8.27 9.00 1.79
CA GLY A 221 -7.49 9.31 0.61
C GLY A 221 -8.04 8.70 -0.69
N ALA A 222 -9.35 8.65 -0.84
CA ALA A 222 -10.09 8.00 -1.92
C ALA A 222 -10.15 6.46 -1.82
N GLY A 223 -9.90 5.88 -0.65
CA GLY A 223 -9.92 4.43 -0.46
C GLY A 223 -11.29 3.82 -0.65
N THR A 224 -12.35 4.43 -0.13
CA THR A 224 -13.73 3.97 -0.34
C THR A 224 -14.13 4.06 -1.82
N LEU A 225 -13.83 5.19 -2.46
CA LEU A 225 -14.08 5.40 -3.88
C LEU A 225 -13.36 4.35 -4.72
N ASN A 226 -12.04 4.32 -4.65
CA ASN A 226 -11.24 3.53 -5.59
C ASN A 226 -11.40 2.03 -5.37
N MET A 227 -11.62 1.55 -4.13
CA MET A 227 -11.93 0.16 -3.89
C MET A 227 -13.29 -0.24 -4.49
N LEU A 228 -14.31 0.60 -4.32
CA LEU A 228 -15.63 0.34 -4.89
C LEU A 228 -15.59 0.39 -6.42
N TRP A 229 -14.99 1.43 -7.01
CA TRP A 229 -14.87 1.58 -8.46
C TRP A 229 -14.10 0.43 -9.09
N ARG A 230 -13.00 0.00 -8.48
CA ARG A 230 -12.20 -1.15 -8.93
C ARG A 230 -13.02 -2.44 -8.96
N ASN A 231 -13.89 -2.65 -7.98
CA ASN A 231 -14.78 -3.81 -7.93
C ASN A 231 -15.97 -3.72 -8.93
N LEU A 232 -16.28 -2.51 -9.44
CA LEU A 232 -17.28 -2.25 -10.46
C LEU A 232 -16.68 -2.12 -11.88
N GLU A 233 -15.36 -2.10 -12.02
CA GLU A 233 -14.64 -1.77 -13.26
C GLU A 233 -15.02 -2.66 -14.46
N GLY A 234 -15.34 -3.94 -14.19
CA GLY A 234 -15.73 -4.91 -15.22
C GLY A 234 -17.17 -4.80 -15.74
N ILE A 235 -17.97 -3.86 -15.21
CA ILE A 235 -19.35 -3.68 -15.63
C ILE A 235 -19.39 -2.89 -16.94
N PRO A 236 -19.99 -3.42 -18.04
CA PRO A 236 -20.15 -2.67 -19.28
C PRO A 236 -20.98 -1.41 -19.09
N ASP A 237 -20.66 -0.34 -19.83
CA ASP A 237 -21.43 0.89 -19.81
C ASP A 237 -22.88 0.64 -20.25
N GLY A 238 -23.83 1.20 -19.50
CA GLY A 238 -25.27 1.03 -19.74
C GLY A 238 -25.86 -0.30 -19.23
N ALA A 239 -25.05 -1.21 -18.67
CA ALA A 239 -25.58 -2.43 -18.05
C ALA A 239 -26.32 -2.09 -16.75
N SER A 240 -27.57 -2.57 -16.63
CA SER A 240 -28.35 -2.47 -15.40
C SER A 240 -28.08 -3.68 -14.52
N ILE A 241 -27.27 -3.51 -13.49
CA ILE A 241 -26.97 -4.54 -12.51
C ILE A 241 -27.33 -4.06 -11.10
N ASN A 242 -27.63 -5.03 -10.23
CA ASN A 242 -27.76 -4.75 -8.80
C ASN A 242 -26.35 -4.66 -8.18
N THR A 243 -25.89 -3.46 -7.85
CA THR A 243 -24.57 -3.22 -7.26
C THR A 243 -24.49 -3.53 -5.76
N LEU A 244 -25.62 -3.85 -5.10
CA LEU A 244 -25.70 -4.06 -3.65
C LEU A 244 -24.73 -5.14 -3.14
N GLU A 245 -24.55 -6.24 -3.87
CA GLU A 245 -23.65 -7.32 -3.46
C GLU A 245 -22.18 -6.86 -3.49
N ILE A 246 -21.78 -6.11 -4.51
CA ILE A 246 -20.44 -5.54 -4.64
C ILE A 246 -20.18 -4.49 -3.54
N VAL A 247 -21.17 -3.62 -3.29
CA VAL A 247 -21.14 -2.64 -2.19
C VAL A 247 -21.01 -3.36 -0.85
N THR A 248 -21.78 -4.45 -0.64
CA THR A 248 -21.75 -5.25 0.59
C THR A 248 -20.38 -5.91 0.80
N GLN A 249 -19.77 -6.46 -0.25
CA GLN A 249 -18.44 -7.06 -0.15
C GLN A 249 -17.36 -6.02 0.13
N THR A 250 -17.42 -4.86 -0.54
CA THR A 250 -16.53 -3.72 -0.30
C THR A 250 -16.67 -3.23 1.14
N PHE A 251 -17.91 -3.07 1.62
CA PHE A 251 -18.22 -2.69 2.98
C PHE A 251 -17.61 -3.66 4.00
N LYS A 252 -17.81 -4.97 3.83
CA LYS A 252 -17.25 -6.00 4.74
C LYS A 252 -15.73 -5.93 4.82
N ASN A 253 -15.05 -5.72 3.70
CA ASN A 253 -13.58 -5.66 3.69
C ASN A 253 -13.06 -4.45 4.46
N ILE A 254 -13.70 -3.28 4.31
CA ILE A 254 -13.31 -2.04 4.98
C ILE A 254 -13.75 -2.06 6.45
N ALA A 255 -15.04 -2.34 6.72
CA ALA A 255 -15.60 -2.30 8.08
C ALA A 255 -14.93 -3.29 9.04
N LEU A 256 -14.48 -4.44 8.54
CA LEU A 256 -13.75 -5.45 9.32
C LEU A 256 -12.23 -5.24 9.30
N ALA A 257 -11.75 -4.16 8.69
CA ALA A 257 -10.32 -3.86 8.53
C ALA A 257 -9.53 -5.09 8.07
N LYS A 258 -10.02 -5.80 7.04
CA LYS A 258 -9.37 -7.02 6.57
C LYS A 258 -8.00 -6.72 6.01
N ILE A 259 -7.02 -7.53 6.39
CA ILE A 259 -5.64 -7.46 5.89
C ILE A 259 -5.37 -8.73 5.10
N ALA A 260 -5.01 -8.56 3.83
CA ALA A 260 -4.46 -9.63 3.02
C ALA A 260 -2.99 -9.85 3.43
N THR A 261 -2.60 -11.11 3.54
CA THR A 261 -1.25 -11.53 3.97
C THR A 261 -0.32 -11.86 2.79
N SER A 262 -0.84 -11.77 1.58
CA SER A 262 -0.09 -11.97 0.34
C SER A 262 -0.69 -11.14 -0.80
N ALA A 263 0.08 -10.96 -1.87
CA ALA A 263 -0.39 -10.31 -3.09
C ALA A 263 -1.58 -11.06 -3.73
N ASP A 264 -1.59 -12.39 -3.68
CA ASP A 264 -2.69 -13.19 -4.22
C ASP A 264 -3.96 -13.08 -3.38
N GLU A 265 -3.85 -13.06 -2.05
CA GLU A 265 -4.98 -12.79 -1.17
C GLU A 265 -5.52 -11.37 -1.36
N ALA A 266 -4.63 -10.39 -1.60
CA ALA A 266 -5.04 -9.03 -1.95
C ALA A 266 -5.86 -8.97 -3.26
N LYS A 267 -5.52 -9.80 -4.26
CA LYS A 267 -6.35 -9.98 -5.47
C LYS A 267 -7.71 -10.61 -5.15
N ALA A 268 -7.73 -11.61 -4.26
CA ALA A 268 -8.97 -12.26 -3.85
C ALA A 268 -9.92 -11.31 -3.09
N PHE A 269 -9.36 -10.35 -2.32
CA PHE A 269 -10.14 -9.32 -1.62
C PHE A 269 -10.53 -8.13 -2.51
N GLY A 270 -10.02 -8.06 -3.76
CA GLY A 270 -10.25 -6.93 -4.66
C GLY A 270 -9.40 -5.70 -4.33
N TYR A 271 -8.36 -5.84 -3.51
CA TYR A 271 -7.37 -4.79 -3.27
C TYR A 271 -6.45 -4.61 -4.47
N PHE A 272 -6.00 -5.71 -5.07
CA PHE A 272 -5.27 -5.69 -6.33
C PHE A 272 -6.13 -6.23 -7.46
N ARG A 273 -5.89 -5.76 -8.68
CA ARG A 273 -6.53 -6.32 -9.87
C ARG A 273 -5.96 -7.70 -10.17
N ARG A 274 -6.76 -8.56 -10.80
CA ARG A 274 -6.27 -9.89 -11.25
C ARG A 274 -5.09 -9.79 -12.21
N THR A 275 -4.99 -8.69 -12.95
CA THR A 275 -3.94 -8.39 -13.92
C THR A 275 -2.68 -7.77 -13.30
N ASP A 276 -2.73 -7.38 -12.02
CA ASP A 276 -1.56 -6.85 -11.31
C ASP A 276 -0.46 -7.90 -11.18
N GLY A 277 0.80 -7.44 -11.26
CA GLY A 277 1.97 -8.32 -11.22
C GLY A 277 2.31 -8.76 -9.80
N VAL A 278 2.99 -9.90 -9.71
CA VAL A 278 3.55 -10.41 -8.44
C VAL A 278 5.02 -10.74 -8.66
N SER A 279 5.87 -10.15 -7.83
CA SER A 279 7.31 -10.43 -7.77
C SER A 279 7.57 -11.43 -6.64
N PHE A 280 8.00 -12.65 -6.97
CA PHE A 280 8.37 -13.65 -5.97
C PHE A 280 9.72 -13.35 -5.32
N ASP A 281 10.62 -12.73 -6.07
CA ASP A 281 11.88 -12.21 -5.54
C ASP A 281 11.75 -10.69 -5.31
N LYS A 282 11.69 -10.28 -4.04
CA LYS A 282 11.60 -8.86 -3.65
C LYS A 282 12.75 -8.03 -4.24
N ALA A 283 13.94 -8.61 -4.44
CA ALA A 283 15.07 -7.89 -5.02
C ALA A 283 14.80 -7.43 -6.47
N ARG A 284 13.90 -8.09 -7.19
CA ARG A 284 13.49 -7.74 -8.57
C ARG A 284 12.31 -6.78 -8.64
N LEU A 285 11.69 -6.48 -7.51
CA LEU A 285 10.43 -5.74 -7.47
C LEU A 285 10.48 -4.41 -8.24
N VAL A 286 11.53 -3.63 -8.03
CA VAL A 286 11.65 -2.29 -8.65
C VAL A 286 11.93 -2.40 -10.16
N THR A 287 12.77 -3.34 -10.57
CA THR A 287 13.06 -3.56 -11.99
C THR A 287 11.86 -4.12 -12.76
N GLU A 288 11.08 -5.01 -12.13
CA GLU A 288 9.85 -5.54 -12.71
C GLU A 288 8.75 -4.48 -12.78
N ALA A 289 8.60 -3.63 -11.74
CA ALA A 289 7.69 -2.48 -11.78
C ALA A 289 8.08 -1.47 -12.87
N LYS A 290 9.38 -1.19 -13.02
CA LYS A 290 9.89 -0.34 -14.10
C LYS A 290 9.61 -0.94 -15.49
N ALA A 291 9.86 -2.23 -15.68
CA ALA A 291 9.58 -2.92 -16.95
C ALA A 291 8.07 -2.87 -17.28
N ARG A 292 7.20 -3.05 -16.26
CA ARG A 292 5.76 -2.96 -16.41
C ARG A 292 5.33 -1.55 -16.85
N ALA A 293 5.89 -0.51 -16.21
CA ALA A 293 5.62 0.89 -16.55
C ALA A 293 6.03 1.22 -18.01
N ILE A 294 7.20 0.73 -18.44
CA ILE A 294 7.67 0.86 -19.80
C ILE A 294 6.72 0.17 -20.78
N GLY A 295 6.32 -1.08 -20.48
CA GLY A 295 5.40 -1.84 -21.32
C GLY A 295 4.05 -1.15 -21.51
N LEU A 296 3.50 -0.53 -20.44
CA LEU A 296 2.28 0.27 -20.55
C LEU A 296 2.49 1.51 -21.44
N ALA A 297 3.59 2.25 -21.26
CA ALA A 297 3.87 3.43 -22.05
C ALA A 297 4.04 3.08 -23.56
N GLU A 298 4.66 1.96 -23.87
CA GLU A 298 4.90 1.51 -25.26
C GLU A 298 3.65 0.92 -25.91
N SER A 299 2.65 0.49 -25.15
CA SER A 299 1.40 -0.08 -25.67
C SER A 299 0.32 0.96 -26.01
N GLY A 300 0.66 2.25 -26.08
CA GLY A 300 -0.29 3.30 -26.40
C GLY A 300 -1.17 3.68 -25.21
N TYR A 301 -0.56 3.86 -24.04
CA TYR A 301 -1.24 4.24 -22.82
C TYR A 301 -2.05 5.53 -22.98
N HIS A 302 -3.23 5.56 -22.39
CA HIS A 302 -4.03 6.75 -22.15
C HIS A 302 -4.71 6.63 -20.76
N PRO A 303 -4.93 7.75 -20.04
CA PRO A 303 -5.54 7.71 -18.73
C PRO A 303 -6.98 7.16 -18.78
N PRO A 304 -7.48 6.59 -17.67
CA PRO A 304 -8.86 6.15 -17.59
C PRO A 304 -9.84 7.32 -17.75
N THR A 305 -11.04 7.04 -18.23
CA THR A 305 -12.12 8.03 -18.28
C THR A 305 -12.90 8.01 -16.96
N PRO A 306 -13.24 9.18 -16.36
CA PRO A 306 -14.10 9.23 -15.19
C PRO A 306 -15.43 8.53 -15.44
N ARG A 307 -15.87 7.71 -14.48
CA ARG A 307 -17.12 6.93 -14.58
C ARG A 307 -18.04 7.25 -13.41
N SER A 308 -19.33 7.05 -13.63
CA SER A 308 -20.34 7.00 -12.57
C SER A 308 -21.00 5.63 -12.54
N TYR A 309 -21.41 5.20 -11.35
CA TYR A 309 -22.10 3.93 -11.17
C TYR A 309 -23.40 4.14 -10.41
N VAL A 310 -24.40 3.31 -10.73
CA VAL A 310 -25.66 3.29 -9.98
C VAL A 310 -25.41 2.61 -8.64
N LEU A 311 -25.50 3.36 -7.55
CA LEU A 311 -25.35 2.86 -6.19
C LEU A 311 -26.71 2.71 -5.50
N PRO A 312 -26.84 1.81 -4.48
CA PRO A 312 -28.14 1.37 -3.99
C PRO A 312 -28.90 2.40 -3.14
N GLY A 313 -28.29 3.53 -2.73
CA GLY A 313 -28.96 4.59 -1.97
C GLY A 313 -29.49 4.10 -0.61
N GLU A 314 -30.67 4.55 -0.20
CA GLU A 314 -31.29 4.24 1.09
C GLU A 314 -31.48 2.74 1.33
N SER A 315 -31.77 1.95 0.29
CA SER A 315 -31.91 0.50 0.44
C SER A 315 -30.59 -0.18 0.82
N GLY A 316 -29.49 0.30 0.25
CA GLY A 316 -28.13 -0.15 0.61
C GLY A 316 -27.78 0.23 2.04
N ILE A 317 -28.02 1.48 2.42
CA ILE A 317 -27.79 1.97 3.79
C ILE A 317 -28.55 1.11 4.80
N ALA A 318 -29.85 0.83 4.54
CA ALA A 318 -30.67 0.02 5.43
C ALA A 318 -30.13 -1.42 5.54
N THR A 319 -29.80 -2.06 4.41
CA THR A 319 -29.27 -3.43 4.39
C THR A 319 -27.94 -3.52 5.17
N LEU A 320 -27.01 -2.62 4.92
CA LEU A 320 -25.72 -2.61 5.62
C LEU A 320 -25.87 -2.29 7.11
N SER A 321 -26.81 -1.38 7.47
CA SER A 321 -27.10 -1.07 8.87
C SER A 321 -27.67 -2.27 9.63
N MET A 322 -28.56 -3.05 9.03
CA MET A 322 -29.06 -4.30 9.62
C MET A 322 -27.93 -5.32 9.89
N MET A 323 -26.95 -5.42 8.98
CA MET A 323 -25.76 -6.26 9.21
C MET A 323 -24.95 -5.78 10.40
N VAL A 324 -24.77 -4.46 10.54
CA VAL A 324 -24.08 -3.84 11.69
C VAL A 324 -24.83 -4.14 12.98
N ASP A 325 -26.17 -3.95 13.00
CA ASP A 325 -27.01 -4.22 14.16
C ASP A 325 -26.92 -5.69 14.61
N THR A 326 -26.83 -6.62 13.64
CA THR A 326 -26.66 -8.04 13.94
C THR A 326 -25.30 -8.31 14.61
N LEU A 327 -24.21 -7.64 14.17
CA LEU A 327 -22.90 -7.78 14.79
C LEU A 327 -22.86 -7.19 16.21
N VAL A 328 -23.53 -6.06 16.43
CA VAL A 328 -23.65 -5.45 17.76
C VAL A 328 -24.46 -6.36 18.69
N ALA A 329 -25.63 -6.82 18.26
CA ALA A 329 -26.47 -7.73 19.05
C ALA A 329 -25.77 -9.05 19.39
N GLY A 330 -24.88 -9.53 18.51
CA GLY A 330 -24.03 -10.71 18.73
C GLY A 330 -22.79 -10.46 19.59
N GLY A 331 -22.54 -9.20 20.01
CA GLY A 331 -21.34 -8.83 20.79
C GLY A 331 -20.02 -8.84 19.97
N TYR A 332 -20.10 -8.88 18.63
CA TYR A 332 -18.93 -8.85 17.75
C TYR A 332 -18.43 -7.44 17.42
N ALA A 333 -19.26 -6.43 17.61
CA ALA A 333 -18.93 -5.03 17.35
C ALA A 333 -19.38 -4.16 18.53
N SER A 334 -18.59 -3.13 18.87
CA SER A 334 -19.00 -2.11 19.85
C SER A 334 -19.96 -1.10 19.20
N GLU A 335 -20.63 -0.29 20.03
CA GLU A 335 -21.47 0.81 19.54
C GLU A 335 -20.67 1.82 18.71
N HIS A 336 -19.38 1.99 19.03
CA HIS A 336 -18.52 2.88 18.24
C HIS A 336 -18.12 2.26 16.90
N ASP A 337 -17.85 0.95 16.85
CA ASP A 337 -17.68 0.23 15.58
C ASP A 337 -18.93 0.37 14.70
N ALA A 338 -20.11 0.30 15.32
CA ALA A 338 -21.38 0.48 14.61
C ALA A 338 -21.53 1.91 14.05
N LEU A 339 -21.15 2.93 14.81
CA LEU A 339 -21.16 4.32 14.32
C LEU A 339 -20.28 4.48 13.10
N ILE A 340 -19.03 3.98 13.14
CA ILE A 340 -18.08 4.04 12.04
C ILE A 340 -18.64 3.31 10.82
N ALA A 341 -19.13 2.08 11.02
CA ALA A 341 -19.66 1.24 9.95
C ALA A 341 -20.91 1.85 9.30
N ARG A 342 -21.82 2.48 10.08
CA ARG A 342 -23.00 3.18 9.50
C ARG A 342 -22.60 4.40 8.67
N LYS A 343 -21.55 5.15 9.06
CA LYS A 343 -21.01 6.23 8.21
C LYS A 343 -20.43 5.67 6.91
N LEU A 344 -19.65 4.58 6.98
CA LEU A 344 -19.14 3.90 5.81
C LEU A 344 -20.27 3.38 4.89
N ALA A 345 -21.35 2.84 5.47
CA ALA A 345 -22.52 2.39 4.71
C ALA A 345 -23.16 3.53 3.89
N VAL A 346 -23.24 4.74 4.45
CA VAL A 346 -23.74 5.92 3.75
C VAL A 346 -22.83 6.26 2.56
N VAL A 347 -21.49 6.29 2.75
CA VAL A 347 -20.54 6.60 1.69
C VAL A 347 -20.65 5.60 0.54
N LEU A 348 -20.55 4.30 0.84
CA LEU A 348 -20.54 3.24 -0.16
C LEU A 348 -21.89 3.05 -0.87
N SER A 349 -22.97 3.51 -0.27
CA SER A 349 -24.31 3.48 -0.88
C SER A 349 -24.61 4.72 -1.74
N GLY A 350 -23.70 5.72 -1.81
CA GLY A 350 -23.87 6.93 -2.62
C GLY A 350 -24.65 8.05 -1.92
N GLY A 351 -24.65 8.05 -0.57
CA GLY A 351 -25.29 9.10 0.25
C GLY A 351 -26.74 8.83 0.60
N LYS A 352 -27.30 9.70 1.46
CA LYS A 352 -28.70 9.69 1.88
C LYS A 352 -29.59 10.38 0.84
N GLY A 353 -30.90 10.16 0.93
CA GLY A 353 -31.89 10.99 0.24
C GLY A 353 -32.38 10.42 -1.09
N GLY A 354 -32.53 9.11 -1.22
CA GLY A 354 -33.21 8.58 -2.37
C GLY A 354 -32.95 7.12 -2.71
N ASN A 355 -33.57 6.71 -3.82
CA ASN A 355 -33.40 5.41 -4.44
C ASN A 355 -32.02 5.29 -5.10
N ALA A 356 -31.75 4.12 -5.65
CA ALA A 356 -30.57 3.89 -6.47
C ALA A 356 -30.46 4.93 -7.60
N LYS A 357 -29.30 5.58 -7.68
CA LYS A 357 -29.00 6.64 -8.66
C LYS A 357 -27.57 6.54 -9.14
N PRO A 358 -27.24 7.09 -10.33
CA PRO A 358 -25.86 7.31 -10.73
C PRO A 358 -25.17 8.24 -9.72
N VAL A 359 -23.96 7.84 -9.30
CA VAL A 359 -23.12 8.60 -8.37
C VAL A 359 -21.75 8.78 -9.01
N THR A 360 -21.23 9.99 -8.97
CA THR A 360 -19.94 10.37 -9.51
C THR A 360 -18.81 10.10 -8.49
N GLU A 361 -17.58 10.08 -8.97
CA GLU A 361 -16.41 9.99 -8.12
C GLU A 361 -16.34 11.12 -7.09
N GLN A 362 -16.65 12.35 -7.53
CA GLN A 362 -16.60 13.53 -6.65
C GLN A 362 -17.63 13.45 -5.52
N GLU A 363 -18.85 12.93 -5.78
CA GLU A 363 -19.85 12.73 -4.74
C GLU A 363 -19.36 11.75 -3.66
N ILE A 364 -18.67 10.67 -4.06
CA ILE A 364 -18.10 9.72 -3.07
C ILE A 364 -16.94 10.35 -2.29
N LEU A 365 -16.06 11.09 -2.94
CA LEU A 365 -14.95 11.79 -2.27
C LEU A 365 -15.46 12.80 -1.24
N ASP A 366 -16.52 13.51 -1.54
CA ASP A 366 -17.12 14.50 -0.62
C ASP A 366 -17.76 13.79 0.58
N LEU A 367 -18.51 12.69 0.35
CA LEU A 367 -19.10 11.86 1.41
C LEU A 367 -18.01 11.20 2.29
N GLU A 368 -16.94 10.70 1.69
CA GLU A 368 -15.79 10.12 2.40
C GLU A 368 -15.16 11.16 3.34
N ARG A 369 -14.86 12.35 2.81
CA ARG A 369 -14.26 13.45 3.58
C ARG A 369 -15.17 13.93 4.72
N GLU A 370 -16.47 14.10 4.46
CA GLU A 370 -17.45 14.47 5.49
C GLU A 370 -17.50 13.43 6.62
N ALA A 371 -17.59 12.15 6.27
CA ALA A 371 -17.64 11.07 7.24
C ALA A 371 -16.32 10.96 8.03
N PHE A 372 -15.16 11.10 7.37
CA PHE A 372 -13.85 11.13 8.02
C PHE A 372 -13.75 12.27 9.05
N LEU A 373 -14.10 13.50 8.65
CA LEU A 373 -14.09 14.68 9.54
C LEU A 373 -15.01 14.50 10.73
N SER A 374 -16.22 14.01 10.49
CA SER A 374 -17.19 13.73 11.56
C SER A 374 -16.64 12.72 12.58
N LEU A 375 -15.96 11.67 12.12
CA LEU A 375 -15.33 10.68 13.00
C LEU A 375 -14.14 11.24 13.77
N CYS A 376 -13.34 12.14 13.19
CA CYS A 376 -12.28 12.84 13.92
C CYS A 376 -12.81 13.64 15.12
N GLY A 377 -14.07 14.09 15.07
CA GLY A 377 -14.75 14.77 16.16
C GLY A 377 -15.24 13.88 17.30
N GLU A 378 -15.31 12.56 17.09
CA GLU A 378 -15.79 11.59 18.08
C GLU A 378 -14.72 11.31 19.15
N ALA A 379 -15.07 11.43 20.44
CA ALA A 379 -14.14 11.20 21.53
C ALA A 379 -13.51 9.80 21.50
N LYS A 380 -14.30 8.77 21.18
CA LYS A 380 -13.83 7.38 21.08
C LYS A 380 -12.89 7.16 19.90
N SER A 381 -13.08 7.87 18.78
CA SER A 381 -12.12 7.84 17.66
C SER A 381 -10.79 8.48 18.07
N GLN A 382 -10.83 9.61 18.75
CA GLN A 382 -9.61 10.26 19.27
C GLN A 382 -8.86 9.36 20.24
N GLU A 383 -9.59 8.67 21.14
CA GLU A 383 -9.01 7.68 22.05
C GLU A 383 -8.34 6.53 21.30
N ARG A 384 -8.98 5.97 20.24
CA ARG A 384 -8.39 4.92 19.40
C ARG A 384 -7.12 5.38 18.70
N MET A 385 -7.13 6.58 18.11
CA MET A 385 -5.95 7.16 17.46
C MET A 385 -4.80 7.34 18.44
N GLN A 386 -5.06 7.92 19.63
CA GLN A 386 -4.04 8.11 20.68
C GLN A 386 -3.49 6.76 21.17
N TYR A 387 -4.36 5.79 21.41
CA TYR A 387 -3.96 4.45 21.85
C TYR A 387 -3.07 3.75 20.83
N MET A 388 -3.38 3.86 19.54
CA MET A 388 -2.56 3.32 18.47
C MET A 388 -1.15 3.92 18.46
N LEU A 389 -1.04 5.26 18.63
CA LEU A 389 0.26 5.94 18.68
C LEU A 389 1.12 5.52 19.89
N MET A 390 0.49 5.23 21.03
CA MET A 390 1.21 4.85 22.25
C MET A 390 1.56 3.36 22.29
N ASN A 391 0.68 2.51 21.77
CA ASN A 391 0.76 1.05 21.98
C ASN A 391 1.00 0.23 20.73
N ASN A 392 0.97 0.83 19.53
CA ASN A 392 1.04 0.14 18.23
C ASN A 392 -0.01 -0.99 18.08
N LYS A 393 -1.17 -0.82 18.70
CA LYS A 393 -2.26 -1.79 18.70
C LYS A 393 -3.61 -1.07 18.61
N PRO A 394 -4.61 -1.64 17.90
CA PRO A 394 -5.95 -1.05 17.89
C PRO A 394 -6.62 -1.19 19.27
N LEU A 395 -7.36 -0.14 19.66
CA LEU A 395 -8.26 -0.15 20.81
C LEU A 395 -9.67 -0.47 20.34
N ARG A 396 -10.37 -1.32 21.07
CA ARG A 396 -11.81 -1.53 20.92
C ARG A 396 -12.52 -0.96 22.16
N ASN A 397 -13.34 0.11 21.96
CA ASN A 397 -14.02 0.85 23.02
C ASN A 397 -15.51 1.06 22.72
#